data_5d936cbc313f950f9b73f66269f190f6
#
_entry.id   5d936cbc313f950f9b73f66269f190f6
#
_cell.length_a   1.000
_cell.length_b   1.000
_cell.length_c   1.000
_cell.angle_alpha   90.00
_cell.angle_beta   90.00
_cell.angle_gamma   90.00
#
_symmetry.space_group_name_H-M   'P 1'
#
loop_
_entity.id
_entity.type
_entity.pdbx_description
1 polymer ?
#
loop_
_entity_poly.entity_id
_entity_poly.type
_entity_poly.pdbx_seq_one_letter_code
_entity_poly.pdbx_strand_id
1 'polypeptide(L)'
;MKKSMSILAVLALGAGLLSGCGGSDEGSSDSGKTTPDGKVKLTAIMTKHPLTQEFSKMEWLQKVEEKAGVEIEWQEVSADWGQKKGALLAGGDIPDLIIGPNAITDADYAQFPGLFEDMTPLIAADAPNVQKMFDEKPETKAIATQLDGKIYGLPKYQRFWPETTTRQFINKQWLDNLGLKEPTDWDELYDVLVAFKEKDANGNGDANDEIPMDFAPSGTGGFGAFMPTVLLGSQGITLTDNSGQGYFVEDGKVKNFFTDERYKDLVAFLHKCYAAGLINTEVFTQDYTKYQSIARGSGDTAAVGFTWGWEVTDRVGNTLAPQYESLAPLKENAGSSDQLSWTYDYNSLNYGVNMVSLASTSKNKDAAMKFINELYDPTVSMQVLFGSIGTNIEDKGDGSYAVLPPEDAAMDPGTWKWTTTWADNGPMYIADSLKLELGTDMQSVGAQTEPLKAALDGIDKEKDVLPSMFIKYSVEDNNAMTLNNTAMLSLTMSKWAEWITTGGVEEQWDEYVGNVQKTGIDKNIEIIQKYYDEYMSTH
;
A
#
# COMPACT_ATOMS: atom_id res chain seq x y z
N MET A 1 -32.09 -11.69 -46.01
CA MET A 1 -32.79 -10.65 -46.79
C MET A 1 -32.74 -9.34 -46.02
N LYS A 2 -32.25 -8.28 -46.71
CA LYS A 2 -32.36 -6.83 -46.46
C LYS A 2 -31.64 -6.32 -45.22
N LYS A 3 -30.47 -5.71 -45.31
CA LYS A 3 -29.98 -4.43 -45.89
C LYS A 3 -30.47 -3.25 -45.03
N SER A 4 -29.53 -2.60 -44.41
CA SER A 4 -28.88 -1.29 -44.68
C SER A 4 -29.62 -0.14 -43.99
N MET A 5 -29.08 0.96 -43.55
CA MET A 5 -28.04 1.83 -44.13
C MET A 5 -27.72 2.95 -43.11
N SER A 6 -26.49 3.38 -43.16
CA SER A 6 -25.94 4.60 -42.55
C SER A 6 -26.67 5.88 -42.98
N ILE A 7 -26.66 6.90 -42.12
CA ILE A 7 -26.72 8.31 -42.57
C ILE A 7 -25.76 9.16 -41.74
N LEU A 8 -24.73 9.65 -42.40
CA LEU A 8 -23.98 10.87 -42.07
C LEU A 8 -24.87 12.08 -42.29
N ALA A 9 -24.75 13.06 -41.44
CA ALA A 9 -25.13 14.44 -41.81
C ALA A 9 -24.08 15.41 -41.26
N VAL A 10 -23.56 16.17 -42.21
CA VAL A 10 -22.49 17.18 -42.12
C VAL A 10 -23.10 18.55 -42.13
N LEU A 11 -22.53 19.46 -41.31
CA LEU A 11 -22.40 20.93 -41.46
C LEU A 11 -23.60 21.84 -41.77
N ALA A 12 -23.71 22.87 -40.92
CA ALA A 12 -23.91 24.24 -41.45
C ALA A 12 -23.33 25.26 -40.47
N LEU A 13 -22.44 26.09 -40.98
CA LEU A 13 -21.91 27.33 -40.41
C LEU A 13 -23.04 28.39 -40.25
N GLY A 14 -22.94 29.17 -39.18
CA GLY A 14 -23.67 30.41 -39.01
C GLY A 14 -22.86 31.41 -38.20
N ALA A 15 -22.19 32.32 -38.87
CA ALA A 15 -21.51 33.45 -38.25
C ALA A 15 -22.52 34.50 -37.81
N GLY A 16 -22.39 35.01 -36.59
CA GLY A 16 -23.17 36.17 -36.08
C GLY A 16 -22.33 36.98 -35.11
N LEU A 17 -22.16 38.22 -35.45
CA LEU A 17 -21.24 39.22 -34.91
C LEU A 17 -21.61 39.75 -33.52
N LEU A 18 -20.56 39.96 -32.70
CA LEU A 18 -20.22 41.06 -31.80
C LEU A 18 -21.33 41.82 -31.06
N SER A 19 -21.35 41.76 -29.76
CA SER A 19 -20.93 42.82 -28.83
C SER A 19 -21.44 42.56 -27.42
N GLY A 20 -20.57 42.70 -26.44
CA GLY A 20 -20.92 42.62 -25.01
C GLY A 20 -19.66 42.48 -24.18
N CYS A 21 -19.02 43.60 -23.82
CA CYS A 21 -18.04 43.65 -22.74
C CYS A 21 -18.70 43.19 -21.44
N GLY A 22 -18.18 42.11 -20.87
CA GLY A 22 -18.43 41.68 -19.53
C GLY A 22 -17.21 40.83 -19.14
N GLY A 23 -16.32 41.40 -18.33
CA GLY A 23 -15.12 40.71 -17.87
C GLY A 23 -15.49 39.48 -17.08
N SER A 24 -15.15 38.33 -17.61
CA SER A 24 -14.99 37.12 -16.84
C SER A 24 -13.53 37.08 -16.44
N ASP A 25 -13.27 37.33 -15.16
CA ASP A 25 -12.01 36.95 -14.51
C ASP A 25 -11.88 35.42 -14.60
N GLU A 26 -11.20 34.94 -15.63
CA GLU A 26 -10.72 33.57 -15.68
C GLU A 26 -9.52 33.48 -14.75
N GLY A 27 -9.72 32.78 -13.62
CA GLY A 27 -8.72 31.94 -12.97
C GLY A 27 -7.34 32.55 -12.69
N SER A 28 -7.23 33.72 -12.09
CA SER A 28 -6.02 34.02 -11.33
C SER A 28 -6.16 33.31 -9.97
N SER A 29 -5.32 32.31 -9.69
CA SER A 29 -5.18 31.72 -8.36
C SER A 29 -5.09 32.84 -7.32
N ASP A 30 -5.95 32.80 -6.30
CA ASP A 30 -6.06 33.83 -5.25
C ASP A 30 -4.89 33.77 -4.26
N SER A 31 -3.88 32.93 -4.58
CA SER A 31 -2.64 32.74 -3.83
C SER A 31 -1.90 34.07 -3.66
N GLY A 32 -1.54 34.37 -2.43
CA GLY A 32 -0.80 35.59 -2.07
C GLY A 32 -1.64 36.74 -1.59
N LYS A 33 -2.97 36.62 -1.53
CA LYS A 33 -3.85 37.61 -0.90
C LYS A 33 -4.09 37.27 0.56
N THR A 34 -4.39 38.26 1.38
CA THR A 34 -4.87 38.09 2.74
C THR A 34 -6.37 38.19 2.80
N THR A 35 -6.99 37.40 3.65
CA THR A 35 -8.42 37.52 3.96
C THR A 35 -8.69 38.79 4.78
N PRO A 36 -9.95 39.24 4.91
CA PRO A 36 -10.30 40.39 5.75
C PRO A 36 -9.90 40.24 7.23
N ASP A 37 -9.81 39.01 7.75
CA ASP A 37 -9.35 38.69 9.09
C ASP A 37 -7.82 38.45 9.19
N GLY A 38 -7.09 38.70 8.12
CA GLY A 38 -5.62 38.70 8.09
C GLY A 38 -4.94 37.38 7.83
N LYS A 39 -5.68 36.30 7.50
CA LYS A 39 -5.11 35.01 7.12
C LYS A 39 -4.51 35.06 5.71
N VAL A 40 -3.45 34.30 5.49
CA VAL A 40 -2.83 34.17 4.18
C VAL A 40 -3.56 33.10 3.36
N LYS A 41 -3.95 33.44 2.14
CA LYS A 41 -4.59 32.49 1.23
C LYS A 41 -3.55 31.62 0.54
N LEU A 42 -3.78 30.30 0.62
CA LEU A 42 -3.00 29.27 -0.07
C LEU A 42 -3.93 28.42 -0.93
N THR A 43 -3.37 27.84 -1.97
CA THR A 43 -4.04 26.80 -2.80
C THR A 43 -3.40 25.46 -2.54
N ALA A 44 -4.20 24.39 -2.45
CA ALA A 44 -3.67 23.04 -2.24
C ALA A 44 -4.46 22.00 -3.02
N ILE A 45 -3.75 21.02 -3.57
CA ILE A 45 -4.33 19.75 -4.04
C ILE A 45 -3.97 18.67 -3.02
N MET A 46 -4.96 17.84 -2.66
CA MET A 46 -4.69 16.64 -1.89
C MET A 46 -5.36 15.41 -2.50
N THR A 47 -4.56 14.34 -2.67
CA THR A 47 -5.10 13.01 -2.97
C THR A 47 -5.65 12.39 -1.70
N LYS A 48 -6.92 11.97 -1.72
CA LYS A 48 -7.61 11.43 -0.55
C LYS A 48 -8.29 10.09 -0.84
N HIS A 49 -8.57 9.34 0.20
CA HIS A 49 -9.37 8.12 0.09
C HIS A 49 -10.81 8.46 -0.35
N PRO A 50 -11.47 7.64 -1.18
CA PRO A 50 -12.84 7.90 -1.64
C PRO A 50 -13.86 8.05 -0.50
N LEU A 51 -13.66 7.39 0.62
CA LEU A 51 -14.53 7.50 1.81
C LEU A 51 -14.30 8.77 2.61
N THR A 52 -13.16 9.45 2.44
CA THR A 52 -12.83 10.65 3.22
C THR A 52 -13.81 11.77 2.91
N GLN A 53 -14.45 12.31 3.94
CA GLN A 53 -15.39 13.43 3.84
C GLN A 53 -14.72 14.71 3.29
N GLU A 54 -15.51 15.72 2.97
CA GLU A 54 -15.00 17.04 2.59
C GLU A 54 -14.16 17.65 3.71
N PHE A 55 -13.04 18.25 3.38
CA PHE A 55 -12.09 18.83 4.35
C PHE A 55 -12.69 19.97 5.16
N SER A 56 -13.64 20.70 4.59
CA SER A 56 -14.43 21.73 5.29
C SER A 56 -15.23 21.19 6.48
N LYS A 57 -15.42 19.87 6.58
CA LYS A 57 -16.12 19.19 7.69
C LYS A 57 -15.16 18.67 8.75
N MET A 58 -13.85 18.78 8.57
CA MET A 58 -12.83 18.32 9.50
C MET A 58 -12.44 19.40 10.50
N GLU A 59 -13.00 19.33 11.69
CA GLU A 59 -12.76 20.34 12.73
C GLU A 59 -11.29 20.48 13.12
N TRP A 60 -10.56 19.37 13.18
CA TRP A 60 -9.15 19.38 13.50
C TRP A 60 -8.34 20.14 12.44
N LEU A 61 -8.66 19.98 11.16
CA LEU A 61 -7.97 20.66 10.05
C LEU A 61 -8.21 22.18 10.09
N GLN A 62 -9.44 22.60 10.34
CA GLN A 62 -9.77 24.03 10.47
C GLN A 62 -8.98 24.67 11.62
N LYS A 63 -8.80 23.96 12.75
CA LYS A 63 -7.96 24.43 13.86
C LYS A 63 -6.48 24.56 13.46
N VAL A 64 -5.99 23.65 12.62
CA VAL A 64 -4.62 23.70 12.09
C VAL A 64 -4.44 24.91 11.17
N GLU A 65 -5.38 25.15 10.24
CA GLU A 65 -5.38 26.33 9.39
C GLU A 65 -5.41 27.63 10.19
N GLU A 66 -6.26 27.69 11.21
CA GLU A 66 -6.35 28.85 12.13
C GLU A 66 -5.03 29.08 12.86
N LYS A 67 -4.42 28.04 13.43
CA LYS A 67 -3.16 28.12 14.16
C LYS A 67 -2.00 28.56 13.26
N ALA A 68 -1.98 28.10 12.02
CA ALA A 68 -0.99 28.50 11.01
C ALA A 68 -1.25 29.90 10.44
N GLY A 69 -2.43 30.50 10.66
CA GLY A 69 -2.82 31.78 10.12
C GLY A 69 -3.08 31.75 8.61
N VAL A 70 -3.59 30.63 8.10
CA VAL A 70 -3.88 30.43 6.67
C VAL A 70 -5.34 30.11 6.42
N GLU A 71 -5.80 30.39 5.20
CA GLU A 71 -7.03 29.89 4.60
C GLU A 71 -6.66 29.14 3.33
N ILE A 72 -7.00 27.86 3.25
CA ILE A 72 -6.59 27.01 2.14
C ILE A 72 -7.77 26.73 1.21
N GLU A 73 -7.60 27.04 -0.07
CA GLU A 73 -8.50 26.61 -1.13
C GLU A 73 -8.11 25.18 -1.55
N TRP A 74 -8.92 24.21 -1.12
CA TRP A 74 -8.66 22.79 -1.32
C TRP A 74 -9.23 22.27 -2.63
N GLN A 75 -8.40 21.62 -3.43
CA GLN A 75 -8.81 20.72 -4.49
C GLN A 75 -8.63 19.26 -4.02
N GLU A 76 -9.74 18.61 -3.68
CA GLU A 76 -9.77 17.25 -3.16
C GLU A 76 -9.87 16.24 -4.31
N VAL A 77 -8.92 15.29 -4.40
CA VAL A 77 -8.82 14.32 -5.50
C VAL A 77 -8.90 12.89 -4.96
N SER A 78 -9.98 12.18 -5.28
CA SER A 78 -10.20 10.79 -4.87
C SER A 78 -10.02 9.76 -5.99
N ALA A 79 -9.81 10.21 -7.25
CA ALA A 79 -9.64 9.33 -8.40
C ALA A 79 -8.83 10.00 -9.51
N ASP A 80 -8.28 9.19 -10.42
CA ASP A 80 -7.60 9.61 -11.65
C ASP A 80 -6.42 10.57 -11.48
N TRP A 81 -5.76 10.51 -10.30
CA TRP A 81 -4.63 11.41 -10.00
C TRP A 81 -3.53 11.33 -11.06
N GLY A 82 -3.16 10.14 -11.54
CA GLY A 82 -2.10 9.97 -12.53
C GLY A 82 -2.33 10.77 -13.82
N GLN A 83 -3.56 10.81 -14.30
CA GLN A 83 -3.93 11.60 -15.49
C GLN A 83 -3.93 13.11 -15.19
N LYS A 84 -4.51 13.50 -14.07
CA LYS A 84 -4.55 14.91 -13.63
C LYS A 84 -3.14 15.46 -13.38
N LYS A 85 -2.29 14.67 -12.70
CA LYS A 85 -0.90 15.03 -12.41
C LYS A 85 -0.10 15.34 -13.67
N GLY A 86 -0.18 14.49 -14.68
CA GLY A 86 0.54 14.69 -15.93
C GLY A 86 0.22 16.03 -16.60
N ALA A 87 -1.06 16.39 -16.70
CA ALA A 87 -1.50 17.66 -17.26
C ALA A 87 -1.08 18.86 -16.38
N LEU A 88 -1.21 18.74 -15.06
CA LEU A 88 -0.84 19.75 -14.09
C LEU A 88 0.65 20.11 -14.17
N LEU A 89 1.52 19.09 -14.10
CA LEU A 89 2.97 19.30 -14.12
C LEU A 89 3.47 19.83 -15.47
N ALA A 90 2.90 19.34 -16.58
CA ALA A 90 3.24 19.84 -17.92
C ALA A 90 2.80 21.30 -18.13
N GLY A 91 1.72 21.74 -17.49
CA GLY A 91 1.25 23.11 -17.52
C GLY A 91 2.13 24.09 -16.74
N GLY A 92 2.85 23.61 -15.73
CA GLY A 92 3.76 24.41 -14.91
C GLY A 92 3.08 25.36 -13.92
N ASP A 93 1.75 25.46 -13.94
CA ASP A 93 0.95 26.24 -12.99
C ASP A 93 0.35 25.28 -11.95
N ILE A 94 1.11 25.05 -10.88
CA ILE A 94 0.73 24.16 -9.80
C ILE A 94 0.31 24.94 -8.56
N PRO A 95 -0.59 24.39 -7.71
CA PRO A 95 -0.97 25.03 -6.45
C PRO A 95 0.21 25.16 -5.50
N ASP A 96 0.07 25.99 -4.46
CA ASP A 96 1.12 26.18 -3.45
C ASP A 96 1.55 24.86 -2.82
N LEU A 97 0.60 23.98 -2.52
CA LEU A 97 0.85 22.67 -1.89
C LEU A 97 0.25 21.51 -2.69
N ILE A 98 1.00 20.42 -2.79
CA ILE A 98 0.48 19.13 -3.27
C ILE A 98 0.72 18.09 -2.15
N ILE A 99 -0.36 17.46 -1.67
CA ILE A 99 -0.36 16.59 -0.50
C ILE A 99 -0.89 15.21 -0.87
N GLY A 100 -0.31 14.18 -0.28
CA GLY A 100 -0.69 12.78 -0.42
C GLY A 100 0.50 11.85 -0.68
N PRO A 101 0.38 10.56 -0.37
CA PRO A 101 1.49 9.61 -0.48
C PRO A 101 1.95 9.50 -1.94
N ASN A 102 3.20 9.85 -2.21
CA ASN A 102 3.76 9.87 -3.57
C ASN A 102 2.88 10.61 -4.59
N ALA A 103 2.10 11.60 -4.15
CA ALA A 103 1.33 12.43 -5.08
C ALA A 103 2.28 13.05 -6.12
N ILE A 104 3.46 13.47 -5.68
CA ILE A 104 4.63 13.80 -6.52
C ILE A 104 5.73 12.78 -6.21
N THR A 105 6.26 12.14 -7.23
CA THR A 105 7.29 11.12 -7.10
C THR A 105 8.70 11.72 -7.28
N ASP A 106 9.73 10.98 -6.88
CA ASP A 106 11.13 11.37 -7.11
C ASP A 106 11.42 11.57 -8.61
N ALA A 107 10.80 10.76 -9.46
CA ALA A 107 10.89 10.91 -10.91
C ALA A 107 10.27 12.22 -11.41
N ASP A 108 9.16 12.68 -10.80
CA ASP A 108 8.53 13.95 -11.15
C ASP A 108 9.45 15.14 -10.80
N TYR A 109 10.13 15.13 -9.63
CA TYR A 109 11.09 16.17 -9.29
C TYR A 109 12.24 16.26 -10.30
N ALA A 110 12.74 15.11 -10.73
CA ALA A 110 13.82 15.03 -11.71
C ALA A 110 13.36 15.45 -13.12
N GLN A 111 12.12 15.13 -13.50
CA GLN A 111 11.55 15.43 -14.81
C GLN A 111 11.14 16.91 -14.94
N PHE A 112 10.72 17.56 -13.86
CA PHE A 112 10.25 18.95 -13.83
C PHE A 112 11.14 19.81 -12.92
N PRO A 113 12.44 19.99 -13.25
CA PRO A 113 13.38 20.72 -12.42
C PRO A 113 12.96 22.19 -12.25
N GLY A 114 12.98 22.65 -11.00
CA GLY A 114 12.60 24.03 -10.67
C GLY A 114 11.11 24.28 -10.49
N LEU A 115 10.25 23.28 -10.65
CA LEU A 115 8.81 23.39 -10.39
C LEU A 115 8.51 23.33 -8.88
N PHE A 116 9.30 22.58 -8.14
CA PHE A 116 9.16 22.39 -6.70
C PHE A 116 10.25 23.15 -5.93
N GLU A 117 9.89 23.62 -4.74
CA GLU A 117 10.80 24.36 -3.86
C GLU A 117 11.77 23.41 -3.14
N ASP A 118 13.02 23.83 -3.04
CA ASP A 118 13.96 23.23 -2.11
C ASP A 118 13.62 23.66 -0.68
N MET A 119 12.96 22.78 0.05
CA MET A 119 12.53 23.06 1.43
C MET A 119 13.68 22.97 2.46
N THR A 120 14.87 22.54 2.06
CA THR A 120 16.01 22.40 3.01
C THR A 120 16.27 23.63 3.86
N PRO A 121 16.42 24.85 3.29
CA PRO A 121 16.62 26.05 4.09
C PRO A 121 15.36 26.48 4.88
N LEU A 122 14.17 26.21 4.36
CA LEU A 122 12.90 26.55 5.00
C LEU A 122 12.62 25.68 6.24
N ILE A 123 12.99 24.40 6.19
CA ILE A 123 12.86 23.49 7.33
C ILE A 123 13.69 24.02 8.52
N ALA A 124 14.93 24.41 8.26
CA ALA A 124 15.81 24.94 9.29
C ALA A 124 15.31 26.26 9.91
N ALA A 125 14.62 27.09 9.12
CA ALA A 125 14.13 28.40 9.55
C ALA A 125 12.75 28.33 10.23
N ASP A 126 11.80 27.57 9.67
CA ASP A 126 10.38 27.71 9.95
C ASP A 126 9.65 26.40 10.31
N ALA A 127 10.31 25.24 10.32
CA ALA A 127 9.68 23.96 10.56
C ALA A 127 10.34 23.10 11.64
N PRO A 128 10.34 23.54 12.91
CA PRO A 128 11.00 22.82 14.01
C PRO A 128 10.43 21.43 14.27
N ASN A 129 9.15 21.16 14.00
CA ASN A 129 8.56 19.82 14.16
C ASN A 129 9.10 18.85 13.08
N VAL A 130 9.27 19.32 11.84
CA VAL A 130 9.90 18.54 10.77
C VAL A 130 11.37 18.28 11.11
N GLN A 131 12.11 19.30 11.59
CA GLN A 131 13.49 19.14 12.03
C GLN A 131 13.61 18.11 13.16
N LYS A 132 12.69 18.17 14.14
CA LYS A 132 12.63 17.18 15.23
C LYS A 132 12.43 15.75 14.71
N MET A 133 11.56 15.54 13.71
CA MET A 133 11.40 14.23 13.07
C MET A 133 12.73 13.75 12.46
N PHE A 134 13.44 14.61 11.75
CA PHE A 134 14.73 14.27 11.15
C PHE A 134 15.82 13.96 12.18
N ASP A 135 15.79 14.64 13.34
CA ASP A 135 16.75 14.41 14.42
C ASP A 135 16.46 13.10 15.18
N GLU A 136 15.19 12.79 15.42
CA GLU A 136 14.76 11.58 16.14
C GLU A 136 14.66 10.33 15.24
N LYS A 137 14.47 10.53 13.93
CA LYS A 137 14.34 9.49 12.89
C LYS A 137 15.15 9.86 11.65
N PRO A 138 16.49 9.69 11.69
CA PRO A 138 17.38 10.09 10.60
C PRO A 138 17.01 9.46 9.25
N GLU A 139 16.38 8.27 9.25
CA GLU A 139 15.89 7.57 8.07
C GLU A 139 14.85 8.43 7.32
N THR A 140 14.06 9.23 8.02
CA THR A 140 13.08 10.12 7.37
C THR A 140 13.76 11.22 6.57
N LYS A 141 14.92 11.71 7.03
CA LYS A 141 15.73 12.66 6.27
C LYS A 141 16.35 12.00 5.04
N ALA A 142 16.80 10.73 5.17
CA ALA A 142 17.30 9.95 4.03
C ALA A 142 16.21 9.76 2.96
N ILE A 143 14.97 9.40 3.37
CA ILE A 143 13.81 9.31 2.45
C ILE A 143 13.57 10.65 1.73
N ALA A 144 13.64 11.78 2.43
CA ALA A 144 13.33 13.10 1.88
C ALA A 144 14.41 13.62 0.92
N THR A 145 15.68 13.28 1.18
CA THR A 145 16.83 13.84 0.46
C THR A 145 16.94 13.23 -0.93
N GLN A 146 16.91 14.06 -1.96
CA GLN A 146 17.10 13.66 -3.35
C GLN A 146 18.59 13.53 -3.70
N LEU A 147 18.91 12.94 -4.86
CA LEU A 147 20.30 12.73 -5.31
C LEU A 147 21.11 14.03 -5.46
N ASP A 148 20.46 15.18 -5.62
CA ASP A 148 21.09 16.51 -5.66
C ASP A 148 21.31 17.12 -4.26
N GLY A 149 20.98 16.37 -3.21
CA GLY A 149 21.12 16.77 -1.81
C GLY A 149 20.01 17.68 -1.28
N LYS A 150 18.95 17.92 -2.06
CA LYS A 150 17.85 18.80 -1.70
C LYS A 150 16.62 18.01 -1.24
N ILE A 151 15.70 18.72 -0.61
CA ILE A 151 14.41 18.18 -0.12
C ILE A 151 13.28 18.90 -0.82
N TYR A 152 12.57 18.18 -1.71
CA TYR A 152 11.41 18.68 -2.45
C TYR A 152 10.08 18.12 -1.94
N GLY A 153 10.13 17.00 -1.20
CA GLY A 153 8.99 16.35 -0.58
C GLY A 153 9.31 15.92 0.84
N LEU A 154 8.36 16.11 1.76
CA LEU A 154 8.53 15.67 3.14
C LEU A 154 7.89 14.30 3.36
N PRO A 155 8.54 13.41 4.13
CA PRO A 155 8.03 12.09 4.45
C PRO A 155 7.04 12.14 5.60
N LYS A 156 6.38 11.00 5.89
CA LYS A 156 5.75 10.75 7.19
C LYS A 156 6.49 9.66 7.96
N TYR A 157 6.26 9.63 9.27
CA TYR A 157 6.58 8.50 10.13
C TYR A 157 5.50 8.32 11.20
N GLN A 158 5.13 7.06 11.41
CA GLN A 158 4.33 6.59 12.54
C GLN A 158 4.70 5.12 12.81
N ARG A 159 4.42 4.57 14.01
CA ARG A 159 4.88 3.24 14.42
C ARG A 159 3.78 2.24 14.72
N PHE A 160 2.53 2.61 14.53
CA PHE A 160 1.41 1.82 15.03
C PHE A 160 0.96 0.69 14.10
N TRP A 161 1.44 0.70 12.86
CA TRP A 161 1.15 -0.39 11.95
C TRP A 161 2.06 -1.60 12.20
N PRO A 162 1.57 -2.82 11.95
CA PRO A 162 2.34 -4.05 12.16
C PRO A 162 3.53 -4.17 11.21
N GLU A 163 4.35 -5.21 11.44
CA GLU A 163 5.51 -5.49 10.58
C GLU A 163 5.14 -6.18 9.26
N THR A 164 3.89 -6.63 9.11
CA THR A 164 3.43 -7.32 7.89
C THR A 164 2.02 -6.87 7.50
N THR A 165 1.77 -6.78 6.20
CA THR A 165 0.44 -6.53 5.63
C THR A 165 -0.39 -7.81 5.51
N THR A 166 0.23 -8.99 5.55
CA THR A 166 -0.39 -10.24 5.13
C THR A 166 -0.44 -11.25 6.28
N ARG A 167 -1.61 -11.84 6.46
CA ARG A 167 -1.87 -13.00 7.32
C ARG A 167 -2.48 -14.10 6.49
N GLN A 168 -2.28 -15.35 6.91
CA GLN A 168 -2.96 -16.51 6.35
C GLN A 168 -4.01 -17.01 7.32
N PHE A 169 -5.18 -17.34 6.81
CA PHE A 169 -6.33 -17.75 7.59
C PHE A 169 -6.82 -19.12 7.17
N ILE A 170 -7.15 -19.95 8.15
CA ILE A 170 -7.80 -21.24 7.93
C ILE A 170 -9.15 -21.27 8.63
N ASN A 171 -10.14 -21.92 8.02
CA ASN A 171 -11.43 -22.12 8.66
C ASN A 171 -11.31 -23.19 9.76
N LYS A 172 -11.16 -22.74 11.00
CA LYS A 172 -11.04 -23.58 12.19
C LYS A 172 -12.28 -24.43 12.43
N GLN A 173 -13.46 -23.90 12.13
CA GLN A 173 -14.70 -24.66 12.30
C GLN A 173 -14.74 -25.85 11.34
N TRP A 174 -14.23 -25.71 10.11
CA TRP A 174 -14.11 -26.83 9.18
C TRP A 174 -13.13 -27.90 9.67
N LEU A 175 -11.97 -27.49 10.24
CA LEU A 175 -11.05 -28.41 10.87
C LEU A 175 -11.73 -29.19 12.00
N ASP A 176 -12.44 -28.50 12.88
CA ASP A 176 -13.14 -29.12 14.02
C ASP A 176 -14.26 -30.07 13.56
N ASN A 177 -15.07 -29.66 12.57
CA ASN A 177 -16.13 -30.49 11.99
C ASN A 177 -15.59 -31.82 11.44
N LEU A 178 -14.39 -31.78 10.83
CA LEU A 178 -13.77 -32.94 10.22
C LEU A 178 -12.80 -33.69 11.15
N GLY A 179 -12.57 -33.17 12.37
CA GLY A 179 -11.64 -33.74 13.34
C GLY A 179 -10.17 -33.63 12.90
N LEU A 180 -9.84 -32.59 12.14
CA LEU A 180 -8.49 -32.33 11.64
C LEU A 180 -7.72 -31.39 12.59
N LYS A 181 -6.40 -31.42 12.47
CA LYS A 181 -5.51 -30.46 13.12
C LYS A 181 -5.12 -29.36 12.13
N GLU A 182 -4.64 -28.24 12.67
CA GLU A 182 -3.98 -27.21 11.88
C GLU A 182 -2.75 -27.78 11.17
N PRO A 183 -2.58 -27.49 9.86
CA PRO A 183 -1.41 -27.89 9.12
C PRO A 183 -0.16 -27.11 9.57
N THR A 184 1.00 -27.78 9.60
CA THR A 184 2.30 -27.19 9.96
C THR A 184 3.28 -27.15 8.79
N ASP A 185 2.96 -27.84 7.70
CA ASP A 185 3.72 -27.84 6.45
C ASP A 185 2.81 -27.95 5.21
N TRP A 186 3.41 -27.89 4.01
CA TRP A 186 2.66 -27.92 2.76
C TRP A 186 1.97 -29.26 2.49
N ASP A 187 2.56 -30.37 2.92
CA ASP A 187 1.93 -31.68 2.73
C ASP A 187 0.70 -31.84 3.63
N GLU A 188 0.81 -31.42 4.90
CA GLU A 188 -0.34 -31.38 5.82
C GLU A 188 -1.42 -30.40 5.32
N LEU A 189 -1.02 -29.23 4.79
CA LEU A 189 -1.96 -28.30 4.16
C LEU A 189 -2.70 -28.96 2.98
N TYR A 190 -1.96 -29.66 2.11
CA TYR A 190 -2.56 -30.37 0.98
C TYR A 190 -3.62 -31.38 1.46
N ASP A 191 -3.31 -32.18 2.46
CA ASP A 191 -4.23 -33.19 3.01
C ASP A 191 -5.48 -32.56 3.64
N VAL A 192 -5.32 -31.43 4.34
CA VAL A 192 -6.42 -30.64 4.89
C VAL A 192 -7.31 -30.10 3.75
N LEU A 193 -6.71 -29.53 2.72
CA LEU A 193 -7.47 -28.99 1.56
C LEU A 193 -8.22 -30.11 0.81
N VAL A 194 -7.63 -31.31 0.67
CA VAL A 194 -8.32 -32.49 0.12
C VAL A 194 -9.54 -32.84 0.96
N ALA A 195 -9.38 -32.87 2.29
CA ALA A 195 -10.48 -33.16 3.18
C ALA A 195 -11.60 -32.10 3.12
N PHE A 196 -11.24 -30.81 2.98
CA PHE A 196 -12.20 -29.74 2.78
C PHE A 196 -13.02 -29.92 1.48
N LYS A 197 -12.36 -30.37 0.40
CA LYS A 197 -13.02 -30.60 -0.89
C LYS A 197 -13.92 -31.82 -0.91
N GLU A 198 -13.48 -32.93 -0.26
CA GLU A 198 -14.15 -34.23 -0.41
C GLU A 198 -15.28 -34.44 0.59
N LYS A 199 -15.41 -33.57 1.60
CA LYS A 199 -16.37 -33.69 2.68
C LYS A 199 -17.16 -32.41 2.81
N ASP A 200 -18.37 -32.50 3.36
CA ASP A 200 -19.20 -31.35 3.76
C ASP A 200 -18.53 -30.67 4.97
N ALA A 201 -17.51 -29.85 4.71
CA ALA A 201 -16.69 -29.24 5.74
C ALA A 201 -17.43 -28.08 6.45
N ASN A 202 -18.28 -27.35 5.72
CA ASN A 202 -19.09 -26.29 6.26
C ASN A 202 -20.37 -26.80 6.97
N GLY A 203 -20.72 -28.09 6.77
CA GLY A 203 -21.82 -28.76 7.46
C GLY A 203 -23.22 -28.37 6.96
N ASN A 204 -23.33 -27.82 5.76
CA ASN A 204 -24.61 -27.36 5.20
C ASN A 204 -25.40 -28.45 4.46
N GLY A 205 -24.80 -29.63 4.24
CA GLY A 205 -25.40 -30.80 3.55
C GLY A 205 -25.03 -30.88 2.06
N ASP A 206 -24.21 -30.00 1.52
CA ASP A 206 -23.68 -30.02 0.14
C ASP A 206 -22.15 -30.05 0.15
N ALA A 207 -21.53 -31.19 -0.08
CA ALA A 207 -20.08 -31.34 -0.11
C ALA A 207 -19.42 -30.84 -1.43
N ASN A 208 -20.11 -30.00 -2.22
CA ASN A 208 -19.57 -29.53 -3.50
C ASN A 208 -19.49 -27.99 -3.57
N ASP A 209 -19.82 -27.28 -2.51
CA ASP A 209 -19.80 -25.82 -2.48
C ASP A 209 -18.60 -25.22 -1.73
N GLU A 210 -17.73 -26.09 -1.16
CA GLU A 210 -16.49 -25.67 -0.54
C GLU A 210 -15.43 -25.27 -1.57
N ILE A 211 -14.78 -24.15 -1.31
CA ILE A 211 -13.57 -23.69 -1.98
C ILE A 211 -12.40 -23.91 -1.01
N PRO A 212 -11.60 -24.98 -1.17
CA PRO A 212 -10.55 -25.28 -0.18
C PRO A 212 -9.53 -24.17 -0.03
N MET A 213 -9.07 -23.55 -1.14
CA MET A 213 -8.12 -22.43 -1.14
C MET A 213 -8.56 -21.33 -2.12
N ASP A 214 -8.50 -20.07 -1.66
CA ASP A 214 -8.72 -18.89 -2.48
C ASP A 214 -7.67 -17.81 -2.20
N PHE A 215 -7.22 -17.07 -3.23
CA PHE A 215 -6.25 -16.00 -3.12
C PHE A 215 -6.50 -14.87 -4.12
N ALA A 216 -6.01 -13.67 -3.79
CA ALA A 216 -6.12 -12.52 -4.67
C ALA A 216 -5.22 -12.70 -5.90
N PRO A 217 -5.69 -12.35 -7.11
CA PRO A 217 -4.84 -12.29 -8.28
C PRO A 217 -3.74 -11.24 -8.11
N SER A 218 -2.58 -11.48 -8.75
CA SER A 218 -1.50 -10.50 -8.76
C SER A 218 -1.94 -9.19 -9.40
N GLY A 219 -1.63 -8.06 -8.73
CA GLY A 219 -1.88 -6.73 -9.27
C GLY A 219 -3.35 -6.26 -9.27
N THR A 220 -4.26 -6.99 -8.61
CA THR A 220 -5.71 -6.65 -8.62
C THR A 220 -6.16 -5.70 -7.52
N GLY A 221 -5.26 -5.24 -6.68
CA GLY A 221 -5.56 -4.32 -5.57
C GLY A 221 -5.32 -4.95 -4.21
N GLY A 222 -5.57 -4.17 -3.18
CA GLY A 222 -5.12 -4.48 -1.84
C GLY A 222 -3.70 -3.97 -1.60
N PHE A 223 -3.37 -3.78 -0.34
CA PHE A 223 -2.07 -3.25 0.07
C PHE A 223 -1.16 -4.35 0.64
N GLY A 224 -1.54 -5.63 0.47
CA GLY A 224 -0.82 -6.81 0.94
C GLY A 224 -0.59 -7.85 -0.16
N ALA A 225 0.35 -8.74 0.06
CA ALA A 225 0.61 -9.90 -0.79
C ALA A 225 -0.39 -11.04 -0.44
N PHE A 226 -1.68 -10.86 -0.76
CA PHE A 226 -2.74 -11.83 -0.42
C PHE A 226 -2.79 -13.02 -1.40
N MET A 227 -1.61 -13.59 -1.64
CA MET A 227 -1.41 -14.66 -2.61
C MET A 227 -0.32 -15.64 -2.15
N PRO A 228 -0.28 -16.86 -2.73
CA PRO A 228 0.62 -17.92 -2.26
C PRO A 228 2.12 -17.62 -2.32
N THR A 229 2.57 -16.56 -2.98
CA THR A 229 4.00 -16.20 -2.99
C THR A 229 4.57 -15.98 -1.58
N VAL A 230 3.72 -15.66 -0.59
CA VAL A 230 4.14 -15.56 0.82
C VAL A 230 4.65 -16.89 1.37
N LEU A 231 4.27 -18.02 0.77
CA LEU A 231 4.79 -19.35 1.12
C LEU A 231 6.28 -19.53 0.77
N LEU A 232 6.90 -18.61 0.00
CA LEU A 232 8.36 -18.59 -0.14
C LEU A 232 9.07 -18.37 1.20
N GLY A 233 8.37 -17.78 2.17
CA GLY A 233 8.84 -17.72 3.56
C GLY A 233 9.03 -19.10 4.23
N SER A 234 8.38 -20.15 3.75
CA SER A 234 8.59 -21.53 4.17
C SER A 234 10.01 -22.03 3.87
N GLN A 235 10.64 -21.43 2.88
CA GLN A 235 11.99 -21.73 2.37
C GLN A 235 12.98 -20.59 2.67
N GLY A 236 12.65 -19.70 3.62
CA GLY A 236 13.52 -18.66 4.14
C GLY A 236 13.58 -17.36 3.32
N ILE A 237 12.77 -17.21 2.28
CA ILE A 237 12.74 -15.92 1.53
C ILE A 237 11.90 -14.90 2.29
N THR A 238 12.52 -13.78 2.65
CA THR A 238 11.80 -12.60 3.17
C THR A 238 11.32 -11.74 2.01
N LEU A 239 10.00 -11.59 1.86
CA LEU A 239 9.42 -10.65 0.93
C LEU A 239 9.25 -9.29 1.61
N THR A 240 9.48 -8.21 0.88
CA THR A 240 9.33 -6.83 1.39
C THR A 240 8.47 -5.99 0.44
N ASP A 241 7.72 -5.06 1.02
CA ASP A 241 6.99 -4.02 0.28
C ASP A 241 6.12 -4.57 -0.86
N ASN A 242 5.40 -5.66 -0.61
CA ASN A 242 4.59 -6.34 -1.62
C ASN A 242 5.37 -6.71 -2.87
N SER A 243 6.55 -7.25 -2.74
CA SER A 243 7.54 -7.55 -3.78
C SER A 243 6.97 -8.18 -5.07
N GLY A 244 6.06 -7.47 -5.73
CA GLY A 244 5.44 -7.90 -6.99
C GLY A 244 6.43 -8.05 -8.15
N GLN A 245 7.61 -7.44 -8.01
CA GLN A 245 8.71 -7.55 -8.98
C GLN A 245 9.70 -8.68 -8.65
N GLY A 246 9.49 -9.39 -7.55
CA GLY A 246 10.24 -10.59 -7.19
C GLY A 246 11.61 -10.34 -6.53
N TYR A 247 12.04 -9.09 -6.34
CA TYR A 247 13.33 -8.80 -5.70
C TYR A 247 13.27 -9.04 -4.19
N PHE A 248 14.33 -9.64 -3.66
CA PHE A 248 14.57 -9.85 -2.24
C PHE A 248 16.07 -9.78 -1.95
N VAL A 249 16.43 -9.70 -0.68
CA VAL A 249 17.82 -9.75 -0.22
C VAL A 249 18.00 -11.00 0.63
N GLU A 250 19.11 -11.66 0.47
CA GLU A 250 19.53 -12.80 1.27
C GLU A 250 21.02 -12.68 1.53
N ASP A 251 21.42 -12.66 2.80
CA ASP A 251 22.82 -12.45 3.22
C ASP A 251 23.46 -11.20 2.56
N GLY A 252 22.72 -10.11 2.43
CA GLY A 252 23.20 -8.87 1.81
C GLY A 252 23.32 -8.94 0.28
N LYS A 253 22.78 -9.96 -0.37
CA LYS A 253 22.76 -10.10 -1.82
C LYS A 253 21.36 -9.95 -2.38
N VAL A 254 21.24 -9.03 -3.33
CA VAL A 254 19.98 -8.83 -4.09
C VAL A 254 19.80 -10.00 -5.05
N LYS A 255 18.63 -10.60 -4.99
CA LYS A 255 18.19 -11.73 -5.83
C LYS A 255 16.80 -11.46 -6.37
N ASN A 256 16.33 -12.34 -7.25
CA ASN A 256 14.95 -12.32 -7.71
C ASN A 256 14.37 -13.74 -7.68
N PHE A 257 13.24 -13.91 -6.99
CA PHE A 257 12.68 -15.24 -6.77
C PHE A 257 12.11 -15.87 -8.06
N PHE A 258 11.76 -15.11 -9.08
CA PHE A 258 11.28 -15.69 -10.35
C PHE A 258 12.31 -16.60 -11.05
N THR A 259 13.59 -16.51 -10.68
CA THR A 259 14.66 -17.38 -11.19
C THR A 259 15.26 -18.29 -10.12
N ASP A 260 14.65 -18.36 -8.93
CA ASP A 260 15.09 -19.18 -7.80
C ASP A 260 14.36 -20.54 -7.81
N GLU A 261 15.08 -21.63 -7.52
CA GLU A 261 14.50 -22.98 -7.46
C GLU A 261 13.35 -23.09 -6.46
N ARG A 262 13.40 -22.33 -5.36
CA ARG A 262 12.33 -22.26 -4.35
C ARG A 262 10.98 -21.78 -4.95
N TYR A 263 11.03 -20.91 -5.95
CA TYR A 263 9.83 -20.52 -6.69
C TYR A 263 9.30 -21.65 -7.58
N LYS A 264 10.18 -22.43 -8.19
CA LYS A 264 9.79 -23.62 -8.96
C LYS A 264 9.05 -24.62 -8.06
N ASP A 265 9.58 -24.90 -6.86
CA ASP A 265 8.98 -25.81 -5.88
C ASP A 265 7.59 -25.33 -5.44
N LEU A 266 7.45 -24.03 -5.17
CA LEU A 266 6.16 -23.42 -4.85
C LEU A 266 5.16 -23.59 -5.99
N VAL A 267 5.56 -23.32 -7.23
CA VAL A 267 4.69 -23.46 -8.41
C VAL A 267 4.28 -24.93 -8.62
N ALA A 268 5.18 -25.88 -8.43
CA ALA A 268 4.89 -27.32 -8.50
C ALA A 268 3.87 -27.73 -7.42
N PHE A 269 4.02 -27.24 -6.19
CA PHE A 269 3.04 -27.46 -5.11
C PHE A 269 1.65 -26.89 -5.47
N LEU A 270 1.60 -25.66 -5.97
CA LEU A 270 0.34 -25.03 -6.37
C LEU A 270 -0.32 -25.76 -7.54
N HIS A 271 0.48 -26.27 -8.49
CA HIS A 271 -0.04 -27.11 -9.57
C HIS A 271 -0.67 -28.40 -9.02
N LYS A 272 0.01 -29.08 -8.09
CA LYS A 272 -0.54 -30.24 -7.38
C LYS A 272 -1.91 -29.93 -6.75
N CYS A 273 -2.02 -28.79 -6.08
CA CYS A 273 -3.27 -28.34 -5.48
C CYS A 273 -4.33 -28.03 -6.54
N TYR A 274 -3.99 -27.29 -7.60
CA TYR A 274 -4.94 -26.92 -8.66
C TYR A 274 -5.44 -28.14 -9.43
N ALA A 275 -4.57 -29.07 -9.80
CA ALA A 275 -4.92 -30.31 -10.49
C ALA A 275 -5.86 -31.20 -9.68
N ALA A 276 -5.76 -31.17 -8.34
CA ALA A 276 -6.69 -31.82 -7.44
C ALA A 276 -8.00 -31.03 -7.22
N GLY A 277 -8.14 -29.85 -7.83
CA GLY A 277 -9.29 -28.97 -7.69
C GLY A 277 -9.41 -28.32 -6.31
N LEU A 278 -8.30 -28.07 -5.65
CA LEU A 278 -8.22 -27.48 -4.30
C LEU A 278 -8.14 -25.95 -4.32
N ILE A 279 -7.87 -25.36 -5.49
CA ILE A 279 -7.74 -23.91 -5.69
C ILE A 279 -8.96 -23.43 -6.47
N ASN A 280 -9.53 -22.29 -6.05
CA ASN A 280 -10.59 -21.60 -6.79
C ASN A 280 -10.16 -21.37 -8.25
N THR A 281 -10.96 -21.80 -9.19
CA THR A 281 -10.64 -21.69 -10.63
C THR A 281 -10.66 -20.24 -11.13
N GLU A 282 -11.25 -19.31 -10.40
CA GLU A 282 -11.35 -17.90 -10.76
C GLU A 282 -10.13 -17.06 -10.29
N VAL A 283 -9.17 -17.64 -9.52
CA VAL A 283 -8.04 -16.90 -8.93
C VAL A 283 -7.17 -16.12 -9.95
N PHE A 284 -7.20 -16.47 -11.23
CA PHE A 284 -6.47 -15.74 -12.27
C PHE A 284 -7.32 -14.73 -13.05
N THR A 285 -8.63 -14.67 -12.79
CA THR A 285 -9.58 -13.83 -13.55
C THR A 285 -10.48 -12.97 -12.69
N GLN A 286 -10.60 -13.28 -11.39
CA GLN A 286 -11.34 -12.47 -10.44
C GLN A 286 -10.64 -11.13 -10.18
N ASP A 287 -11.41 -10.09 -9.87
CA ASP A 287 -10.89 -8.85 -9.31
C ASP A 287 -10.91 -8.88 -7.77
N TYR A 288 -10.40 -7.83 -7.14
CA TYR A 288 -10.36 -7.73 -5.68
C TYR A 288 -11.76 -7.75 -5.05
N THR A 289 -12.75 -7.13 -5.69
CA THR A 289 -14.13 -7.10 -5.21
C THR A 289 -14.73 -8.51 -5.21
N LYS A 290 -14.50 -9.27 -6.28
CA LYS A 290 -14.93 -10.67 -6.37
C LYS A 290 -14.21 -11.54 -5.33
N TYR A 291 -12.90 -11.38 -5.18
CA TYR A 291 -12.12 -12.05 -4.14
C TYR A 291 -12.71 -11.85 -2.74
N GLN A 292 -13.01 -10.60 -2.37
CA GLN A 292 -13.66 -10.30 -1.08
C GLN A 292 -15.05 -10.90 -0.98
N SER A 293 -15.87 -10.81 -2.03
CA SER A 293 -17.25 -11.27 -2.01
C SER A 293 -17.38 -12.79 -1.88
N ILE A 294 -16.49 -13.55 -2.49
CA ILE A 294 -16.47 -15.03 -2.40
C ILE A 294 -16.28 -15.47 -0.95
N ALA A 295 -15.29 -14.92 -0.25
CA ALA A 295 -15.02 -15.33 1.13
C ALA A 295 -16.08 -14.88 2.14
N ARG A 296 -16.76 -13.76 1.86
CA ARG A 296 -17.86 -13.28 2.70
C ARG A 296 -19.13 -14.13 2.57
N GLY A 297 -19.17 -15.02 1.59
CA GLY A 297 -20.19 -16.05 1.47
C GLY A 297 -21.63 -15.53 1.47
N SER A 298 -22.53 -16.34 2.01
CA SER A 298 -23.96 -16.05 2.15
C SER A 298 -24.41 -16.43 3.57
N GLY A 299 -24.74 -15.43 4.37
CA GLY A 299 -25.21 -15.64 5.75
C GLY A 299 -24.08 -16.08 6.69
N ASP A 300 -24.28 -17.19 7.39
CA ASP A 300 -23.36 -17.77 8.38
C ASP A 300 -22.58 -19.01 7.87
N THR A 301 -22.76 -19.35 6.59
CA THR A 301 -22.08 -20.47 5.94
C THR A 301 -20.87 -19.97 5.19
N ALA A 302 -19.67 -20.38 5.64
CA ALA A 302 -18.41 -20.06 4.98
C ALA A 302 -18.24 -20.88 3.69
N ALA A 303 -17.69 -20.25 2.67
CA ALA A 303 -17.42 -20.90 1.37
C ALA A 303 -15.93 -21.22 1.17
N VAL A 304 -15.01 -20.59 1.91
CA VAL A 304 -13.56 -20.68 1.70
C VAL A 304 -12.89 -21.32 2.91
N GLY A 305 -12.03 -22.30 2.68
CA GLY A 305 -11.28 -23.01 3.73
C GLY A 305 -9.99 -22.31 4.17
N PHE A 306 -9.14 -21.95 3.19
CA PHE A 306 -7.83 -21.35 3.42
C PHE A 306 -7.63 -20.14 2.50
N THR A 307 -7.14 -19.03 3.05
CA THR A 307 -6.99 -17.78 2.31
C THR A 307 -6.00 -16.83 2.99
N TRP A 308 -5.68 -15.70 2.35
CA TRP A 308 -4.85 -14.63 2.89
C TRP A 308 -5.62 -13.32 3.01
N GLY A 309 -5.15 -12.38 3.80
CA GLY A 309 -5.77 -11.07 3.95
C GLY A 309 -5.04 -10.17 4.94
N TRP A 310 -5.52 -8.93 5.05
CA TRP A 310 -5.06 -7.98 6.06
C TRP A 310 -5.55 -8.35 7.46
N GLU A 311 -6.83 -8.55 7.58
CA GLU A 311 -7.53 -8.84 8.83
C GLU A 311 -8.72 -9.75 8.52
N VAL A 312 -9.07 -10.65 9.43
CA VAL A 312 -10.07 -11.69 9.18
C VAL A 312 -11.45 -11.12 8.90
N THR A 313 -11.88 -10.07 9.62
CA THR A 313 -13.21 -9.46 9.38
C THR A 313 -13.24 -8.68 8.07
N ASP A 314 -12.13 -8.06 7.67
CA ASP A 314 -11.99 -7.46 6.34
C ASP A 314 -12.14 -8.54 5.25
N ARG A 315 -11.50 -9.70 5.43
CA ARG A 315 -11.49 -10.77 4.43
C ARG A 315 -12.83 -11.51 4.33
N VAL A 316 -13.37 -11.97 5.46
CA VAL A 316 -14.54 -12.88 5.47
C VAL A 316 -15.82 -12.25 6.04
N GLY A 317 -15.75 -11.02 6.55
CA GLY A 317 -16.85 -10.32 7.20
C GLY A 317 -17.08 -10.72 8.66
N ASN A 318 -17.73 -9.84 9.41
CA ASN A 318 -17.95 -10.00 10.86
C ASN A 318 -18.64 -11.31 11.24
N THR A 319 -19.59 -11.79 10.42
CA THR A 319 -20.37 -12.99 10.71
C THR A 319 -19.51 -14.25 10.66
N LEU A 320 -18.62 -14.34 9.68
CA LEU A 320 -17.80 -15.54 9.45
C LEU A 320 -16.44 -15.49 10.16
N ALA A 321 -15.95 -14.31 10.53
CA ALA A 321 -14.64 -14.14 11.18
C ALA A 321 -14.42 -15.08 12.39
N PRO A 322 -15.41 -15.34 13.26
CA PRO A 322 -15.23 -16.27 14.39
C PRO A 322 -14.97 -17.72 13.99
N GLN A 323 -15.18 -18.09 12.72
CA GLN A 323 -14.90 -19.43 12.21
C GLN A 323 -13.44 -19.62 11.79
N TYR A 324 -12.67 -18.53 11.68
CA TYR A 324 -11.31 -18.55 11.16
C TYR A 324 -10.28 -18.21 12.23
N GLU A 325 -9.09 -18.72 12.03
CA GLU A 325 -7.91 -18.33 12.80
C GLU A 325 -6.71 -18.08 11.89
N SER A 326 -5.77 -17.27 12.38
CA SER A 326 -4.51 -17.00 11.72
C SER A 326 -3.53 -18.12 12.02
N LEU A 327 -2.87 -18.66 10.97
CA LEU A 327 -1.86 -19.68 11.10
C LEU A 327 -0.45 -19.10 11.15
N ALA A 328 0.45 -19.80 11.86
CA ALA A 328 1.89 -19.60 11.74
C ALA A 328 2.39 -19.90 10.31
N PRO A 329 3.54 -19.36 9.88
CA PRO A 329 4.17 -19.76 8.64
C PRO A 329 4.38 -21.28 8.59
N LEU A 330 4.01 -21.89 7.46
CA LEU A 330 4.16 -23.31 7.25
C LEU A 330 5.59 -23.65 6.88
N LYS A 331 6.07 -24.83 7.21
CA LYS A 331 7.28 -25.39 6.61
C LYS A 331 6.98 -25.87 5.18
N GLU A 332 8.00 -25.96 4.35
CA GLU A 332 7.86 -26.62 3.06
C GLU A 332 7.46 -28.09 3.22
N ASN A 333 8.14 -28.80 4.12
CA ASN A 333 7.85 -30.18 4.48
C ASN A 333 8.30 -30.45 5.92
N ALA A 334 7.85 -31.55 6.52
CA ALA A 334 8.15 -31.92 7.89
C ALA A 334 9.66 -32.08 8.20
N GLY A 335 10.48 -32.32 7.19
CA GLY A 335 11.94 -32.48 7.31
C GLY A 335 12.70 -31.16 7.07
N SER A 336 12.05 -30.09 6.67
CA SER A 336 12.72 -28.81 6.40
C SER A 336 13.34 -28.24 7.67
N SER A 337 14.62 -27.86 7.55
CA SER A 337 15.40 -27.15 8.57
C SER A 337 15.53 -25.66 8.29
N ASP A 338 14.91 -25.17 7.24
CA ASP A 338 14.99 -23.77 6.84
C ASP A 338 14.39 -22.88 7.92
N GLN A 339 15.02 -21.74 8.15
CA GLN A 339 14.46 -20.74 9.02
C GLN A 339 13.22 -20.16 8.34
N LEU A 340 12.08 -20.25 9.02
CA LEU A 340 10.85 -19.67 8.51
C LEU A 340 10.96 -18.15 8.46
N SER A 341 10.52 -17.58 7.37
CA SER A 341 10.35 -16.14 7.18
C SER A 341 8.91 -15.80 6.81
N TRP A 342 8.64 -14.51 6.65
CA TRP A 342 7.35 -13.98 6.24
C TRP A 342 7.52 -12.70 5.42
N THR A 343 6.41 -12.03 5.04
CA THR A 343 6.49 -10.70 4.47
C THR A 343 6.82 -9.67 5.56
N TYR A 344 7.80 -8.81 5.30
CA TYR A 344 8.20 -7.72 6.18
C TYR A 344 7.92 -6.38 5.49
N ASP A 345 6.84 -5.73 5.89
CA ASP A 345 6.29 -4.54 5.25
C ASP A 345 6.32 -3.31 6.18
N TYR A 346 7.08 -3.39 7.28
CA TYR A 346 7.13 -2.32 8.29
C TYR A 346 7.44 -0.95 7.68
N ASN A 347 8.39 -0.91 6.75
CA ASN A 347 8.81 0.35 6.15
C ASN A 347 7.69 0.98 5.33
N SER A 348 7.02 0.22 4.46
CA SER A 348 5.92 0.74 3.63
C SER A 348 4.67 1.11 4.41
N LEU A 349 4.46 0.50 5.59
CA LEU A 349 3.35 0.82 6.47
C LEU A 349 3.61 2.03 7.35
N ASN A 350 4.82 2.12 7.91
CA ASN A 350 5.13 3.09 8.95
C ASN A 350 5.84 4.35 8.45
N TYR A 351 6.43 4.32 7.26
CA TYR A 351 6.95 5.49 6.57
C TYR A 351 6.07 5.85 5.36
N GLY A 352 6.20 7.07 4.91
CA GLY A 352 5.60 7.52 3.64
C GLY A 352 6.54 8.48 2.94
N VAL A 353 6.61 8.38 1.62
CA VAL A 353 7.49 9.19 0.77
C VAL A 353 6.72 10.35 0.18
N ASN A 354 7.33 11.53 0.14
CA ASN A 354 6.80 12.71 -0.56
C ASN A 354 5.32 13.01 -0.21
N MET A 355 5.01 13.05 1.09
CA MET A 355 3.65 13.29 1.57
C MET A 355 3.15 14.71 1.32
N VAL A 356 4.07 15.68 1.22
CA VAL A 356 3.77 17.07 0.91
C VAL A 356 4.91 17.69 0.13
N SER A 357 4.56 18.44 -0.94
CA SER A 357 5.48 19.22 -1.78
C SER A 357 5.02 20.66 -1.83
N LEU A 358 5.98 21.59 -1.90
CA LEU A 358 5.76 23.03 -2.02
C LEU A 358 6.14 23.51 -3.43
N ALA A 359 5.29 24.31 -4.05
CA ALA A 359 5.58 24.91 -5.35
C ALA A 359 6.68 25.98 -5.23
N SER A 360 7.64 25.97 -6.16
CA SER A 360 8.70 27.01 -6.20
C SER A 360 8.12 28.41 -6.50
N THR A 361 7.00 28.46 -7.21
CA THR A 361 6.28 29.69 -7.59
C THR A 361 5.41 30.25 -6.47
N SER A 362 5.19 29.51 -5.37
CA SER A 362 4.44 30.01 -4.21
C SER A 362 5.04 31.31 -3.69
N LYS A 363 4.18 32.29 -3.46
CA LYS A 363 4.57 33.62 -2.96
C LYS A 363 4.52 33.71 -1.44
N ASN A 364 3.93 32.71 -0.79
CA ASN A 364 3.71 32.66 0.66
C ASN A 364 4.38 31.43 1.28
N LYS A 365 5.63 31.17 0.90
CA LYS A 365 6.37 29.97 1.35
C LYS A 365 6.46 29.86 2.87
N ASP A 366 6.66 30.98 3.57
CA ASP A 366 6.70 31.01 5.05
C ASP A 366 5.37 30.58 5.68
N ALA A 367 4.24 31.03 5.10
CA ALA A 367 2.92 30.64 5.58
C ALA A 367 2.62 29.15 5.28
N ALA A 368 3.00 28.70 4.09
CA ALA A 368 2.91 27.29 3.69
C ALA A 368 3.76 26.41 4.61
N MET A 369 5.00 26.80 4.93
CA MET A 369 5.87 26.06 5.86
C MET A 369 5.33 26.04 7.29
N LYS A 370 4.70 27.10 7.76
CA LYS A 370 4.02 27.12 9.07
C LYS A 370 2.88 26.09 9.09
N PHE A 371 2.04 26.06 8.06
CA PHE A 371 0.98 25.07 7.96
C PHE A 371 1.55 23.64 7.91
N ILE A 372 2.57 23.40 7.09
CA ILE A 372 3.26 22.13 7.03
C ILE A 372 3.80 21.75 8.41
N ASN A 373 4.50 22.65 9.10
CA ASN A 373 5.07 22.39 10.43
C ASN A 373 4.01 21.99 11.46
N GLU A 374 2.80 22.60 11.39
CA GLU A 374 1.71 22.23 12.29
C GLU A 374 1.22 20.80 12.06
N LEU A 375 1.24 20.29 10.82
CA LEU A 375 0.87 18.89 10.53
C LEU A 375 1.83 17.88 11.18
N TYR A 376 3.09 18.28 11.41
CA TYR A 376 4.10 17.47 12.11
C TYR A 376 4.15 17.70 13.64
N ASP A 377 3.27 18.57 14.19
CA ASP A 377 3.07 18.64 15.64
C ASP A 377 2.55 17.29 16.16
N PRO A 378 3.06 16.75 17.28
CA PRO A 378 2.68 15.42 17.76
C PRO A 378 1.17 15.24 17.96
N THR A 379 0.50 16.24 18.54
CA THR A 379 -0.95 16.20 18.77
C THR A 379 -1.75 16.30 17.48
N VAL A 380 -1.29 17.13 16.53
CA VAL A 380 -1.90 17.25 15.20
C VAL A 380 -1.68 15.98 14.41
N SER A 381 -0.48 15.40 14.45
CA SER A 381 -0.17 14.13 13.77
C SER A 381 -1.08 12.98 14.21
N MET A 382 -1.43 12.92 15.51
CA MET A 382 -2.44 11.97 16.02
C MET A 382 -3.81 12.22 15.38
N GLN A 383 -4.19 13.48 15.19
CA GLN A 383 -5.47 13.83 14.56
C GLN A 383 -5.47 13.60 13.04
N VAL A 384 -4.33 13.79 12.37
CA VAL A 384 -4.16 13.42 10.95
C VAL A 384 -4.47 11.95 10.75
N LEU A 385 -3.95 11.07 11.63
CA LEU A 385 -4.11 9.62 11.50
C LEU A 385 -5.47 9.11 12.02
N PHE A 386 -5.93 9.62 13.16
CA PHE A 386 -7.08 9.04 13.88
C PHE A 386 -8.30 9.95 13.98
N GLY A 387 -8.17 11.26 13.71
CA GLY A 387 -9.26 12.24 13.74
C GLY A 387 -9.30 13.12 14.97
N SER A 388 -10.41 13.84 15.15
CA SER A 388 -10.55 14.89 16.16
C SER A 388 -10.45 14.36 17.60
N ILE A 389 -9.70 15.07 18.44
CA ILE A 389 -9.67 14.84 19.89
C ILE A 389 -11.06 15.08 20.46
N GLY A 390 -11.50 14.16 21.32
CA GLY A 390 -12.82 14.16 21.95
C GLY A 390 -13.92 13.48 21.14
N THR A 391 -13.66 13.18 19.86
CA THR A 391 -14.58 12.45 18.97
C THR A 391 -13.99 11.11 18.54
N ASN A 392 -12.80 11.15 17.94
CA ASN A 392 -12.14 9.96 17.41
C ASN A 392 -11.05 9.41 18.32
N ILE A 393 -10.39 10.30 19.06
CA ILE A 393 -9.35 9.97 20.04
C ILE A 393 -9.54 10.75 21.33
N GLU A 394 -9.13 10.16 22.43
CA GLU A 394 -8.97 10.79 23.72
C GLU A 394 -7.50 11.16 23.92
N ASP A 395 -7.22 12.41 24.26
CA ASP A 395 -5.90 12.85 24.76
C ASP A 395 -5.91 12.76 26.30
N LYS A 396 -5.08 11.90 26.86
CA LYS A 396 -4.98 11.69 28.32
C LYS A 396 -4.06 12.71 29.02
N GLY A 397 -3.41 13.61 28.25
CA GLY A 397 -2.63 14.73 28.76
C GLY A 397 -1.20 14.41 29.22
N ASP A 398 -0.78 13.15 29.15
CA ASP A 398 0.55 12.67 29.55
C ASP A 398 1.38 12.11 28.37
N GLY A 399 1.03 12.49 27.14
CA GLY A 399 1.60 11.94 25.91
C GLY A 399 1.01 10.57 25.55
N SER A 400 -0.09 10.16 26.20
CA SER A 400 -0.83 8.97 25.83
C SER A 400 -2.20 9.33 25.26
N TYR A 401 -2.65 8.50 24.31
CA TYR A 401 -3.91 8.64 23.58
C TYR A 401 -4.67 7.32 23.61
N ALA A 402 -5.99 7.38 23.41
CA ALA A 402 -6.81 6.20 23.15
C ALA A 402 -7.69 6.42 21.92
N VAL A 403 -7.78 5.42 21.03
CA VAL A 403 -8.74 5.44 19.93
C VAL A 403 -10.13 5.17 20.47
N LEU A 404 -11.07 6.07 20.21
CA LEU A 404 -12.45 5.92 20.59
C LEU A 404 -13.22 5.09 19.55
N PRO A 405 -14.23 4.31 19.97
CA PRO A 405 -15.10 3.61 19.04
C PRO A 405 -15.99 4.61 18.27
N PRO A 406 -16.49 4.25 17.07
CA PRO A 406 -17.49 5.04 16.38
C PRO A 406 -18.72 5.31 17.27
N GLU A 407 -19.32 6.51 17.14
CA GLU A 407 -20.58 6.82 17.82
C GLU A 407 -21.72 5.91 17.37
N ASP A 408 -21.75 5.56 16.08
CA ASP A 408 -22.63 4.52 15.56
C ASP A 408 -21.97 3.16 15.69
N ALA A 409 -22.44 2.34 16.61
CA ALA A 409 -21.92 1.00 16.86
C ALA A 409 -22.06 0.03 15.65
N ALA A 410 -22.86 0.38 14.64
CA ALA A 410 -22.96 -0.37 13.40
C ALA A 410 -21.88 -0.01 12.38
N MET A 411 -21.18 1.09 12.60
CA MET A 411 -20.10 1.54 11.73
C MET A 411 -18.81 0.78 12.05
N ASP A 412 -18.17 0.27 11.00
CA ASP A 412 -16.84 -0.32 11.11
C ASP A 412 -15.78 0.73 11.51
N PRO A 413 -14.94 0.47 12.54
CA PRO A 413 -13.93 1.43 13.02
C PRO A 413 -12.95 1.89 11.94
N GLY A 414 -12.52 0.99 11.04
CA GLY A 414 -11.65 1.33 9.93
C GLY A 414 -12.33 2.30 8.94
N THR A 415 -13.57 2.01 8.56
CA THR A 415 -14.39 2.89 7.72
C THR A 415 -14.56 4.26 8.36
N TRP A 416 -14.84 4.31 9.67
CA TRP A 416 -15.00 5.57 10.39
C TRP A 416 -13.72 6.40 10.39
N LYS A 417 -12.56 5.77 10.65
CA LYS A 417 -11.26 6.42 10.56
C LYS A 417 -11.05 7.03 9.17
N TRP A 418 -11.25 6.28 8.11
CA TRP A 418 -11.10 6.78 6.74
C TRP A 418 -12.06 7.92 6.37
N THR A 419 -13.24 7.94 6.99
CA THR A 419 -14.25 8.99 6.72
C THR A 419 -13.86 10.31 7.36
N THR A 420 -13.34 10.30 8.59
CA THR A 420 -13.18 11.50 9.42
C THR A 420 -11.77 12.08 9.44
N THR A 421 -10.80 11.41 8.78
CA THR A 421 -9.37 11.75 8.85
C THR A 421 -8.73 11.76 7.47
N TRP A 422 -7.48 12.21 7.41
CA TRP A 422 -6.62 11.94 6.27
C TRP A 422 -5.98 10.54 6.33
N ALA A 423 -6.01 9.93 7.50
CA ALA A 423 -5.41 8.63 7.76
C ALA A 423 -3.97 8.58 7.22
N ASP A 424 -3.62 7.52 6.52
CA ASP A 424 -2.28 7.33 5.96
C ASP A 424 -1.93 8.24 4.78
N ASN A 425 -2.90 9.04 4.29
CA ASN A 425 -2.66 9.99 3.19
C ASN A 425 -2.09 11.33 3.65
N GLY A 426 -2.07 11.62 4.94
CA GLY A 426 -1.55 12.88 5.47
C GLY A 426 -0.07 12.84 5.84
N PRO A 427 0.65 13.97 5.73
CA PRO A 427 1.96 14.13 6.34
C PRO A 427 1.81 14.15 7.88
N MET A 428 2.70 13.44 8.58
CA MET A 428 2.68 13.38 10.05
C MET A 428 4.01 12.91 10.63
N TYR A 429 4.22 13.22 11.90
CA TYR A 429 5.26 12.63 12.72
C TYR A 429 4.70 12.15 14.05
N ILE A 430 4.55 10.84 14.20
CA ILE A 430 4.13 10.23 15.46
C ILE A 430 5.36 9.58 16.10
N ALA A 431 5.94 10.27 17.06
CA ALA A 431 7.17 9.85 17.73
C ALA A 431 7.00 8.54 18.51
N ASP A 432 8.09 7.78 18.65
CA ASP A 432 8.10 6.51 19.39
C ASP A 432 7.76 6.69 20.88
N SER A 433 7.95 7.88 21.42
CA SER A 433 7.62 8.22 22.82
C SER A 433 6.12 8.34 23.08
N LEU A 434 5.29 8.57 22.06
CA LEU A 434 3.84 8.64 22.22
C LEU A 434 3.27 7.23 22.49
N LYS A 435 2.29 7.17 23.37
CA LYS A 435 1.60 5.93 23.72
C LYS A 435 0.19 5.97 23.15
N LEU A 436 -0.24 4.87 22.54
CA LEU A 436 -1.57 4.74 21.98
C LEU A 436 -2.22 3.45 22.45
N GLU A 437 -3.40 3.57 23.01
CA GLU A 437 -4.34 2.48 23.18
C GLU A 437 -5.12 2.32 21.87
N LEU A 438 -4.81 1.22 21.18
CA LEU A 438 -5.34 0.93 19.83
C LEU A 438 -6.83 0.60 19.88
N GLY A 439 -7.56 0.95 18.84
CA GLY A 439 -8.92 0.49 18.60
C GLY A 439 -9.02 -1.03 18.40
N THR A 440 -10.24 -1.55 18.47
CA THR A 440 -10.50 -3.00 18.41
C THR A 440 -10.04 -3.64 17.11
N ASP A 441 -10.11 -2.91 15.98
CA ASP A 441 -9.60 -3.33 14.67
C ASP A 441 -8.09 -3.62 14.72
N MET A 442 -7.31 -2.70 15.26
CA MET A 442 -5.86 -2.86 15.36
C MET A 442 -5.43 -3.84 16.45
N GLN A 443 -6.24 -3.99 17.51
CA GLN A 443 -6.02 -5.08 18.49
C GLN A 443 -6.24 -6.45 17.83
N SER A 444 -7.25 -6.59 16.98
CA SER A 444 -7.51 -7.81 16.18
C SER A 444 -6.34 -8.11 15.25
N VAL A 445 -5.85 -7.11 14.50
CA VAL A 445 -4.66 -7.24 13.65
C VAL A 445 -3.45 -7.72 14.45
N GLY A 446 -3.22 -7.16 15.64
CA GLY A 446 -2.13 -7.56 16.54
C GLY A 446 -2.26 -9.03 16.96
N ALA A 447 -3.44 -9.44 17.41
CA ALA A 447 -3.70 -10.83 17.82
C ALA A 447 -3.51 -11.82 16.65
N GLN A 448 -3.94 -11.45 15.44
CA GLN A 448 -3.76 -12.28 14.25
C GLN A 448 -2.32 -12.27 13.70
N THR A 449 -1.48 -11.34 14.14
CA THR A 449 -0.05 -11.31 13.80
C THR A 449 0.78 -12.20 14.75
N GLU A 450 0.28 -12.51 15.94
CA GLU A 450 1.02 -13.27 16.96
C GLU A 450 1.54 -14.62 16.47
N PRO A 451 0.79 -15.44 15.67
CA PRO A 451 1.33 -16.68 15.12
C PRO A 451 2.51 -16.48 14.15
N LEU A 452 2.63 -15.31 13.54
CA LEU A 452 3.69 -14.96 12.59
C LEU A 452 4.95 -14.43 13.30
N LYS A 453 4.82 -14.05 14.59
CA LYS A 453 5.84 -13.31 15.32
C LYS A 453 7.21 -13.99 15.34
N ALA A 454 7.27 -15.29 15.52
CA ALA A 454 8.53 -16.01 15.56
C ALA A 454 9.31 -15.90 14.23
N ALA A 455 8.62 -15.91 13.10
CA ALA A 455 9.24 -15.75 11.78
C ALA A 455 9.66 -14.29 11.55
N LEU A 456 8.82 -13.32 11.93
CA LEU A 456 9.13 -11.88 11.81
C LEU A 456 10.31 -11.47 12.71
N ASP A 457 10.35 -11.94 13.95
CA ASP A 457 11.46 -11.69 14.89
C ASP A 457 12.77 -12.34 14.42
N GLY A 458 12.69 -13.43 13.64
CA GLY A 458 13.84 -14.13 13.09
C GLY A 458 14.48 -13.47 11.87
N ILE A 459 13.85 -12.47 11.27
CA ILE A 459 14.37 -11.75 10.09
C ILE A 459 15.56 -10.87 10.51
N ASP A 460 16.70 -11.05 9.86
CA ASP A 460 17.83 -10.11 9.96
C ASP A 460 17.53 -8.88 9.09
N LYS A 461 17.05 -7.82 9.74
CA LYS A 461 16.58 -6.60 9.07
C LYS A 461 17.68 -5.85 8.29
N GLU A 462 18.95 -6.10 8.64
CA GLU A 462 20.10 -5.51 7.95
C GLU A 462 20.56 -6.33 6.73
N LYS A 463 20.24 -7.63 6.68
CA LYS A 463 20.74 -8.53 5.63
C LYS A 463 19.67 -9.15 4.74
N ASP A 464 18.42 -9.24 5.23
CA ASP A 464 17.34 -9.95 4.54
C ASP A 464 16.19 -9.04 4.14
N VAL A 465 16.28 -7.73 4.43
CA VAL A 465 15.26 -6.73 4.06
C VAL A 465 15.82 -5.80 3.00
N LEU A 466 15.16 -5.76 1.83
CA LEU A 466 15.47 -4.77 0.81
C LEU A 466 14.89 -3.40 1.23
N PRO A 467 15.73 -2.39 1.53
CA PRO A 467 15.26 -1.08 1.99
C PRO A 467 14.85 -0.18 0.81
N SER A 468 13.98 -0.68 -0.06
CA SER A 468 13.60 -0.06 -1.35
C SER A 468 13.12 1.38 -1.21
N MET A 469 12.41 1.70 -0.13
CA MET A 469 11.90 3.04 0.14
C MET A 469 13.02 4.08 0.40
N PHE A 470 14.15 3.63 0.92
CA PHE A 470 15.28 4.51 1.27
C PHE A 470 16.29 4.64 0.12
N ILE A 471 16.18 3.82 -0.90
CA ILE A 471 17.09 3.82 -2.04
C ILE A 471 16.57 4.79 -3.11
N LYS A 472 17.44 5.70 -3.55
CA LYS A 472 17.17 6.63 -4.65
C LYS A 472 17.98 6.24 -5.88
N TYR A 473 17.29 5.92 -6.97
CA TYR A 473 17.90 5.55 -8.24
C TYR A 473 18.10 6.78 -9.14
N SER A 474 19.15 6.78 -9.97
CA SER A 474 19.26 7.75 -11.05
C SER A 474 18.08 7.60 -12.03
N VAL A 475 17.74 8.67 -12.75
CA VAL A 475 16.67 8.62 -13.78
C VAL A 475 16.98 7.59 -14.83
N GLU A 476 18.24 7.45 -15.24
CA GLU A 476 18.69 6.48 -16.25
C GLU A 476 18.50 5.04 -15.73
N ASP A 477 18.98 4.73 -14.53
CA ASP A 477 18.86 3.42 -13.91
C ASP A 477 17.38 3.04 -13.67
N ASN A 478 16.58 4.00 -13.17
CA ASN A 478 15.15 3.78 -12.92
C ASN A 478 14.38 3.48 -14.22
N ASN A 479 14.66 4.21 -15.30
CA ASN A 479 14.03 3.97 -16.60
C ASN A 479 14.43 2.60 -17.17
N ALA A 480 15.70 2.22 -17.07
CA ALA A 480 16.18 0.91 -17.50
C ALA A 480 15.49 -0.21 -16.71
N MET A 481 15.44 -0.10 -15.38
CA MET A 481 14.76 -1.09 -14.54
C MET A 481 13.27 -1.20 -14.85
N THR A 482 12.59 -0.09 -15.05
CA THR A 482 11.15 -0.08 -15.37
C THR A 482 10.85 -0.82 -16.68
N LEU A 483 11.65 -0.60 -17.70
CA LEU A 483 11.50 -1.30 -19.00
C LEU A 483 11.72 -2.80 -18.84
N ASN A 484 12.81 -3.21 -18.17
CA ASN A 484 13.14 -4.60 -17.93
C ASN A 484 12.07 -5.30 -17.07
N ASN A 485 11.59 -4.65 -16.01
CA ASN A 485 10.54 -5.17 -15.14
C ASN A 485 9.22 -5.38 -15.89
N THR A 486 8.85 -4.48 -16.79
CA THR A 486 7.64 -4.65 -17.61
C THR A 486 7.72 -5.92 -18.46
N ALA A 487 8.85 -6.16 -19.12
CA ALA A 487 9.08 -7.36 -19.93
C ALA A 487 9.10 -8.63 -19.06
N MET A 488 9.80 -8.59 -17.93
CA MET A 488 9.88 -9.68 -16.96
C MET A 488 8.51 -10.06 -16.42
N LEU A 489 7.75 -9.11 -15.91
CA LEU A 489 6.43 -9.38 -15.31
C LEU A 489 5.44 -9.94 -16.33
N SER A 490 5.45 -9.45 -17.57
CA SER A 490 4.61 -10.01 -18.62
C SER A 490 4.88 -11.51 -18.84
N LEU A 491 6.15 -11.92 -18.84
CA LEU A 491 6.56 -13.32 -18.98
C LEU A 491 6.22 -14.15 -17.73
N THR A 492 6.63 -13.66 -16.56
CA THR A 492 6.52 -14.42 -15.30
C THR A 492 5.06 -14.62 -14.88
N MET A 493 4.20 -13.60 -15.01
CA MET A 493 2.78 -13.72 -14.69
C MET A 493 2.04 -14.65 -15.64
N SER A 494 2.40 -14.66 -16.92
CA SER A 494 1.85 -15.61 -17.89
C SER A 494 2.23 -17.05 -17.52
N LYS A 495 3.50 -17.28 -17.17
CA LYS A 495 3.98 -18.61 -16.79
C LYS A 495 3.45 -19.07 -15.43
N TRP A 496 3.29 -18.17 -14.48
CA TRP A 496 2.64 -18.45 -13.21
C TRP A 496 1.25 -19.06 -13.41
N ALA A 497 0.39 -18.41 -14.19
CA ALA A 497 -0.95 -18.90 -14.46
C ALA A 497 -0.93 -20.21 -15.28
N GLU A 498 -0.10 -20.30 -16.32
CA GLU A 498 0.05 -21.50 -17.15
C GLU A 498 0.47 -22.71 -16.31
N TRP A 499 1.55 -22.60 -15.56
CA TRP A 499 2.09 -23.73 -14.81
C TRP A 499 1.21 -24.20 -13.68
N ILE A 500 0.56 -23.29 -12.95
CA ILE A 500 -0.39 -23.69 -11.90
C ILE A 500 -1.58 -24.43 -12.52
N THR A 501 -2.09 -23.97 -13.66
CA THR A 501 -3.29 -24.58 -14.28
C THR A 501 -2.98 -25.83 -15.09
N THR A 502 -1.86 -25.89 -15.79
CA THR A 502 -1.55 -26.96 -16.77
C THR A 502 -0.30 -27.78 -16.44
N GLY A 503 0.51 -27.34 -15.47
CA GLY A 503 1.79 -27.96 -15.13
C GLY A 503 2.91 -27.64 -16.10
N GLY A 504 4.01 -28.40 -16.01
CA GLY A 504 5.16 -28.30 -16.91
C GLY A 504 6.29 -27.41 -16.40
N VAL A 505 6.25 -26.97 -15.13
CA VAL A 505 7.31 -26.14 -14.55
C VAL A 505 8.66 -26.86 -14.56
N GLU A 506 8.68 -28.16 -14.21
CA GLU A 506 9.92 -28.95 -14.15
C GLU A 506 10.63 -29.05 -15.51
N GLU A 507 9.86 -29.33 -16.57
CA GLU A 507 10.41 -29.51 -17.91
C GLU A 507 10.80 -28.20 -18.60
N GLN A 508 10.15 -27.10 -18.22
CA GLN A 508 10.32 -25.79 -18.86
C GLN A 508 11.23 -24.84 -18.08
N TRP A 509 11.67 -25.22 -16.87
CA TRP A 509 12.34 -24.32 -15.93
C TRP A 509 13.59 -23.66 -16.51
N ASP A 510 14.52 -24.46 -17.06
CA ASP A 510 15.80 -23.94 -17.57
C ASP A 510 15.58 -22.96 -18.76
N GLU A 511 14.66 -23.30 -19.67
CA GLU A 511 14.31 -22.42 -20.77
C GLU A 511 13.68 -21.13 -20.28
N TYR A 512 12.79 -21.22 -19.31
CA TYR A 512 12.13 -20.08 -18.69
C TYR A 512 13.13 -19.15 -18.00
N VAL A 513 14.02 -19.67 -17.16
CA VAL A 513 15.07 -18.88 -16.50
C VAL A 513 15.91 -18.14 -17.56
N GLY A 514 16.33 -18.83 -18.62
CA GLY A 514 17.04 -18.19 -19.72
C GLY A 514 16.23 -17.10 -20.43
N ASN A 515 14.91 -17.22 -20.50
CA ASN A 515 14.04 -16.20 -21.09
C ASN A 515 13.83 -15.01 -20.12
N VAL A 516 13.70 -15.25 -18.82
CA VAL A 516 13.65 -14.19 -17.80
C VAL A 516 14.96 -13.38 -17.79
N GLN A 517 16.12 -14.05 -17.89
CA GLN A 517 17.42 -13.37 -17.98
C GLN A 517 17.51 -12.43 -19.21
N LYS A 518 16.96 -12.84 -20.35
CA LYS A 518 16.92 -12.01 -21.57
C LYS A 518 16.07 -10.74 -21.42
N THR A 519 15.18 -10.65 -20.41
CA THR A 519 14.44 -9.42 -20.12
C THR A 519 15.29 -8.32 -19.51
N GLY A 520 16.51 -8.64 -19.08
CA GLY A 520 17.44 -7.71 -18.43
C GLY A 520 17.38 -7.74 -16.89
N ILE A 521 16.82 -8.81 -16.30
CA ILE A 521 16.71 -8.95 -14.85
C ILE A 521 18.08 -8.89 -14.15
N ASP A 522 19.11 -9.53 -14.74
CA ASP A 522 20.48 -9.53 -14.19
C ASP A 522 21.02 -8.10 -14.08
N LYS A 523 20.70 -7.27 -15.08
CA LYS A 523 21.07 -5.85 -15.05
C LYS A 523 20.33 -5.09 -13.95
N ASN A 524 19.06 -5.39 -13.74
CA ASN A 524 18.30 -4.80 -12.64
C ASN A 524 18.86 -5.21 -11.27
N ILE A 525 19.23 -6.48 -11.11
CA ILE A 525 19.88 -6.97 -9.87
C ILE A 525 21.19 -6.23 -9.62
N GLU A 526 22.04 -6.04 -10.65
CA GLU A 526 23.28 -5.26 -10.52
C GLU A 526 23.02 -3.81 -10.09
N ILE A 527 22.02 -3.17 -10.70
CA ILE A 527 21.63 -1.79 -10.35
C ILE A 527 21.16 -1.74 -8.90
N ILE A 528 20.21 -2.60 -8.51
CA ILE A 528 19.67 -2.61 -7.15
C ILE A 528 20.76 -2.92 -6.14
N GLN A 529 21.65 -3.90 -6.41
CA GLN A 529 22.78 -4.24 -5.54
C GLN A 529 23.73 -3.05 -5.33
N LYS A 530 24.06 -2.33 -6.40
CA LYS A 530 24.91 -1.13 -6.30
C LYS A 530 24.33 -0.11 -5.31
N TYR A 531 23.07 0.24 -5.46
CA TYR A 531 22.41 1.23 -4.61
C TYR A 531 22.14 0.69 -3.20
N TYR A 532 21.88 -0.61 -3.07
CA TYR A 532 21.80 -1.30 -1.77
C TYR A 532 23.15 -1.20 -1.02
N ASP A 533 24.26 -1.53 -1.67
CA ASP A 533 25.60 -1.45 -1.07
C ASP A 533 25.95 -0.01 -0.68
N GLU A 534 25.59 0.98 -1.51
CA GLU A 534 25.77 2.41 -1.20
C GLU A 534 24.98 2.79 0.06
N TYR A 535 23.71 2.40 0.15
CA TYR A 535 22.85 2.65 1.31
C TYR A 535 23.42 2.01 2.58
N MET A 536 23.74 0.71 2.54
CA MET A 536 24.28 -0.04 3.69
C MET A 536 25.64 0.46 4.15
N SER A 537 26.44 1.10 3.29
CA SER A 537 27.73 1.69 3.66
C SER A 537 27.61 2.95 4.51
N THR A 538 26.43 3.57 4.54
CA THR A 538 26.16 4.85 5.22
C THR A 538 25.22 4.71 6.42
N HIS A 539 24.59 3.56 6.57
CA HIS A 539 23.67 3.23 7.66
C HIS A 539 24.09 1.96 8.39
#